data_d26a0149ed42e012686b477e22b3b467
#
_entry.id   d26a0149ed42e012686b477e22b3b467
#
_cell.length_a   1.000
_cell.length_b   1.000
_cell.length_c   1.000
_cell.angle_alpha   90.00
_cell.angle_beta   90.00
_cell.angle_gamma   90.00
#
_symmetry.space_group_name_H-M   'P 1'
#
loop_
_entity.id
_entity.type
_entity.pdbx_description
1 polymer ?
#
loop_
_entity_poly.entity_id
_entity_poly.type
_entity_poly.pdbx_seq_one_letter_code
_entity_poly.pdbx_strand_id
1 'polypeptide(L)'
;MTQNGYDALAKQYLFFEYDTPSRKKSLFSLPLTYMGFGGYLNPFTNEAQVNYKLPMVGFPNVICHEMAHQMGFASESECNFIGFLACVKNDDLYFQYSAYSNALRYCMNNIGMKNEAKFNYFKAKINPGILENYKESEEFWKQYDTFIDKGFHAFYDQFLKMNQQQDGIESYSKFVDLLVNYYSKSSEL
;
A
#
# COMPACT_ATOMS: atom_id res chain seq x y z
N MET A 1 8.15 6.64 15.03
CA MET A 1 8.38 6.71 13.58
C MET A 1 7.09 6.73 12.78
N THR A 2 6.32 5.64 12.70
CA THR A 2 5.08 5.59 11.86
C THR A 2 4.08 6.68 12.22
N GLN A 3 3.90 6.97 13.51
CA GLN A 3 2.97 7.98 14.01
C GLN A 3 3.28 9.39 13.50
N ASN A 4 4.56 9.75 13.34
CA ASN A 4 4.97 11.10 12.92
C ASN A 4 4.31 11.56 11.61
N GLY A 5 4.11 10.65 10.66
CA GLY A 5 3.43 10.96 9.40
C GLY A 5 1.95 11.27 9.59
N TYR A 6 1.25 10.52 10.43
CA TYR A 6 -0.15 10.79 10.78
C TYR A 6 -0.31 12.07 11.60
N ASP A 7 0.59 12.33 12.55
CA ASP A 7 0.62 13.59 13.31
C ASP A 7 0.83 14.80 12.39
N ALA A 8 1.65 14.64 11.34
CA ALA A 8 1.85 15.67 10.33
C ALA A 8 0.61 15.87 9.44
N LEU A 9 -0.13 14.80 9.11
CA LEU A 9 -1.41 14.89 8.41
C LEU A 9 -2.49 15.54 9.27
N ALA A 10 -2.56 15.21 10.55
CA ALA A 10 -3.53 15.78 11.49
C ALA A 10 -3.42 17.31 11.62
N LYS A 11 -2.20 17.85 11.52
CA LYS A 11 -1.99 19.31 11.49
C LYS A 11 -2.65 19.98 10.28
N GLN A 12 -2.82 19.28 9.18
CA GLN A 12 -3.43 19.78 7.96
C GLN A 12 -4.92 19.42 7.86
N TYR A 13 -5.28 18.24 8.37
CA TYR A 13 -6.63 17.69 8.31
C TYR A 13 -6.97 17.04 9.65
N LEU A 14 -7.76 17.70 10.49
CA LEU A 14 -8.08 17.28 11.85
C LEU A 14 -8.67 15.87 11.97
N PHE A 15 -9.35 15.38 10.94
CA PHE A 15 -9.93 14.03 10.96
C PHE A 15 -8.87 12.91 10.95
N PHE A 16 -7.60 13.22 10.72
CA PHE A 16 -6.47 12.28 10.90
C PHE A 16 -5.91 12.28 12.34
N GLU A 17 -6.51 12.99 13.28
CA GLU A 17 -6.17 12.80 14.70
C GLU A 17 -6.39 11.33 15.08
N TYR A 18 -5.37 10.77 15.71
CA TYR A 18 -5.28 9.34 15.94
C TYR A 18 -4.84 9.05 17.37
N ASP A 19 -5.83 9.02 18.29
CA ASP A 19 -5.59 8.99 19.74
C ASP A 19 -4.99 7.67 20.25
N THR A 20 -5.30 6.56 19.62
CA THR A 20 -4.93 5.23 20.12
C THR A 20 -4.34 4.32 19.03
N PRO A 21 -3.19 4.70 18.44
CA PRO A 21 -2.57 3.88 17.42
C PRO A 21 -2.08 2.54 18.00
N SER A 22 -2.59 1.45 17.46
CA SER A 22 -2.14 0.11 17.86
C SER A 22 -1.69 -0.67 16.63
N ARG A 23 -0.39 -0.88 16.52
CA ARG A 23 0.23 -1.66 15.44
C ARG A 23 1.12 -2.74 16.01
N LYS A 24 1.01 -3.93 15.47
CA LYS A 24 1.78 -5.09 15.93
C LYS A 24 2.33 -5.91 14.76
N LYS A 25 3.43 -6.58 15.02
CA LYS A 25 3.90 -7.65 14.13
C LYS A 25 2.96 -8.84 14.29
N SER A 26 2.34 -9.27 13.21
CA SER A 26 1.41 -10.38 13.24
C SER A 26 2.11 -11.70 13.57
N LEU A 27 1.55 -12.47 14.50
CA LEU A 27 1.95 -13.84 14.75
C LEU A 27 1.65 -14.76 13.55
N PHE A 28 0.70 -14.35 12.70
CA PHE A 28 0.30 -15.05 11.48
C PHE A 28 1.07 -14.60 10.24
N SER A 29 2.24 -13.98 10.39
CA SER A 29 3.00 -13.44 9.25
C SER A 29 3.32 -14.51 8.20
N LEU A 30 3.64 -15.74 8.58
CA LEU A 30 3.88 -16.80 7.62
C LEU A 30 2.62 -17.20 6.84
N PRO A 31 1.47 -17.51 7.47
CA PRO A 31 0.20 -17.66 6.75
C PRO A 31 -0.16 -16.48 5.86
N LEU A 32 -0.03 -15.24 6.36
CA LEU A 32 -0.29 -14.03 5.58
C LEU A 32 0.57 -13.96 4.31
N THR A 33 1.84 -14.36 4.41
CA THR A 33 2.73 -14.39 3.24
C THR A 33 2.25 -15.40 2.19
N TYR A 34 1.82 -16.59 2.60
CA TYR A 34 1.23 -17.58 1.68
C TYR A 34 -0.11 -17.17 1.10
N MET A 35 -0.81 -16.24 1.73
CA MET A 35 -2.07 -15.68 1.26
C MET A 35 -1.89 -14.37 0.46
N GLY A 36 -0.65 -13.91 0.26
CA GLY A 36 -0.36 -12.69 -0.48
C GLY A 36 -0.65 -11.38 0.27
N PHE A 37 -0.85 -11.42 1.61
CA PHE A 37 -1.23 -10.24 2.38
C PHE A 37 -0.06 -9.53 3.06
N GLY A 38 -0.07 -8.21 2.98
CA GLY A 38 0.86 -7.33 3.70
C GLY A 38 0.53 -7.16 5.17
N GLY A 39 -0.75 -7.19 5.50
CA GLY A 39 -1.26 -7.05 6.86
C GLY A 39 -2.77 -7.27 6.92
N TYR A 40 -3.36 -6.92 8.03
CA TYR A 40 -4.81 -6.89 8.22
C TYR A 40 -5.19 -6.10 9.47
N LEU A 41 -6.39 -5.55 9.49
CA LEU A 41 -7.00 -5.00 10.70
C LEU A 41 -7.65 -6.15 11.49
N ASN A 42 -7.26 -6.33 12.75
CA ASN A 42 -7.89 -7.32 13.61
C ASN A 42 -9.29 -6.80 14.05
N PRO A 43 -10.40 -7.45 13.65
CA PRO A 43 -11.74 -6.94 13.90
C PRO A 43 -12.16 -6.99 15.38
N PHE A 44 -11.47 -7.78 16.21
CA PHE A 44 -11.80 -7.93 17.64
C PHE A 44 -11.04 -6.95 18.52
N THR A 45 -9.78 -6.63 18.16
CA THR A 45 -8.91 -5.78 18.98
C THR A 45 -8.65 -4.42 18.35
N ASN A 46 -9.13 -4.19 17.13
CA ASN A 46 -8.86 -3.00 16.32
C ASN A 46 -7.36 -2.70 16.17
N GLU A 47 -6.52 -3.74 16.16
CA GLU A 47 -5.07 -3.61 15.99
C GLU A 47 -4.68 -3.77 14.52
N ALA A 48 -3.84 -2.87 14.02
CA ALA A 48 -3.17 -3.02 12.73
C ALA A 48 -2.08 -4.11 12.85
N GLN A 49 -2.34 -5.27 12.27
CA GLN A 49 -1.45 -6.43 12.30
C GLN A 49 -0.65 -6.47 10.99
N VAL A 50 0.68 -6.37 11.08
CA VAL A 50 1.54 -6.27 9.91
C VAL A 50 2.38 -7.53 9.73
N ASN A 51 2.45 -8.02 8.51
CA ASN A 51 3.30 -9.13 8.13
C ASN A 51 4.79 -8.70 8.20
N TYR A 52 5.52 -9.22 9.18
CA TYR A 52 6.93 -8.83 9.40
C TYR A 52 7.93 -9.55 8.46
N LYS A 53 7.45 -10.45 7.59
CA LYS A 53 8.29 -11.13 6.59
C LYS A 53 8.45 -10.34 5.29
N LEU A 54 7.66 -9.28 5.12
CA LEU A 54 7.70 -8.46 3.91
C LEU A 54 9.09 -7.89 3.62
N PRO A 55 9.44 -7.72 2.33
CA PRO A 55 10.61 -6.94 1.93
C PRO A 55 10.58 -5.57 2.58
N MET A 56 11.72 -5.17 3.15
CA MET A 56 11.81 -3.95 3.96
C MET A 56 11.40 -2.70 3.19
N VAL A 57 11.67 -2.64 1.88
CA VAL A 57 11.33 -1.47 1.04
C VAL A 57 9.84 -1.10 1.06
N GLY A 58 8.94 -2.09 1.13
CA GLY A 58 7.49 -1.87 1.17
C GLY A 58 6.91 -1.73 2.58
N PHE A 59 7.66 -2.14 3.60
CA PHE A 59 7.17 -2.29 4.96
C PHE A 59 6.59 -1.00 5.58
N PRO A 60 7.23 0.19 5.46
CA PRO A 60 6.67 1.43 5.98
C PRO A 60 5.31 1.78 5.36
N ASN A 61 5.18 1.61 4.04
CA ASN A 61 3.92 1.91 3.35
C ASN A 61 2.79 0.96 3.79
N VAL A 62 3.09 -0.32 3.97
CA VAL A 62 2.11 -1.30 4.46
C VAL A 62 1.65 -0.97 5.88
N ILE A 63 2.56 -0.63 6.80
CA ILE A 63 2.17 -0.20 8.16
C ILE A 63 1.21 0.98 8.11
N CYS A 64 1.52 2.01 7.32
CA CYS A 64 0.66 3.18 7.21
C CYS A 64 -0.70 2.83 6.58
N HIS A 65 -0.73 1.92 5.62
CA HIS A 65 -1.96 1.41 5.03
C HIS A 65 -2.86 0.72 6.08
N GLU A 66 -2.32 -0.21 6.87
CA GLU A 66 -3.08 -0.91 7.91
C GLU A 66 -3.56 0.06 9.03
N MET A 67 -2.79 1.09 9.30
CA MET A 67 -3.22 2.15 10.23
C MET A 67 -4.40 2.96 9.66
N ALA A 68 -4.49 3.16 8.34
CA ALA A 68 -5.65 3.80 7.73
C ALA A 68 -6.92 2.96 7.93
N HIS A 69 -6.83 1.64 7.80
CA HIS A 69 -7.95 0.75 8.15
C HIS A 69 -8.36 0.89 9.61
N GLN A 70 -7.40 1.00 10.54
CA GLN A 70 -7.66 1.20 11.95
C GLN A 70 -8.39 2.52 12.23
N MET A 71 -8.19 3.55 11.41
CA MET A 71 -8.90 4.83 11.48
C MET A 71 -10.33 4.78 10.92
N GLY A 72 -10.77 3.63 10.40
CA GLY A 72 -12.12 3.41 9.89
C GLY A 72 -12.28 3.51 8.37
N PHE A 73 -11.19 3.66 7.61
CA PHE A 73 -11.26 3.62 6.16
C PHE A 73 -11.34 2.18 5.68
N ALA A 74 -12.39 1.87 4.90
CA ALA A 74 -12.63 0.51 4.41
C ALA A 74 -12.12 0.29 2.98
N SER A 75 -12.02 1.35 2.17
CA SER A 75 -11.60 1.26 0.77
C SER A 75 -10.10 1.07 0.65
N GLU A 76 -9.67 -0.01 -0.02
CA GLU A 76 -8.26 -0.31 -0.27
C GLU A 76 -7.51 0.82 -1.00
N SER A 77 -8.18 1.46 -1.98
CA SER A 77 -7.59 2.58 -2.71
C SER A 77 -7.40 3.82 -1.85
N GLU A 78 -8.34 4.09 -0.93
CA GLU A 78 -8.22 5.18 0.04
C GLU A 78 -7.14 4.88 1.07
N CYS A 79 -7.08 3.65 1.61
CA CYS A 79 -6.04 3.23 2.55
C CYS A 79 -4.65 3.28 1.91
N ASN A 80 -4.50 2.88 0.64
CA ASN A 80 -3.27 3.04 -0.12
C ASN A 80 -2.88 4.52 -0.24
N PHE A 81 -3.83 5.41 -0.51
CA PHE A 81 -3.57 6.84 -0.65
C PHE A 81 -3.24 7.51 0.68
N ILE A 82 -3.98 7.21 1.74
CA ILE A 82 -3.72 7.72 3.09
C ILE A 82 -2.36 7.24 3.60
N GLY A 83 -2.06 5.94 3.43
CA GLY A 83 -0.77 5.36 3.77
C GLY A 83 0.38 6.02 3.01
N PHE A 84 0.20 6.30 1.71
CA PHE A 84 1.14 7.08 0.92
C PHE A 84 1.35 8.47 1.50
N LEU A 85 0.29 9.23 1.80
CA LEU A 85 0.39 10.57 2.37
C LEU A 85 1.09 10.57 3.73
N ALA A 86 0.73 9.63 4.61
CA ALA A 86 1.36 9.49 5.92
C ALA A 86 2.86 9.20 5.81
N CYS A 87 3.26 8.35 4.86
CA CYS A 87 4.67 8.08 4.60
C CYS A 87 5.42 9.29 4.01
N VAL A 88 4.81 10.02 3.06
CA VAL A 88 5.42 11.22 2.45
C VAL A 88 5.58 12.35 3.47
N LYS A 89 4.65 12.49 4.41
CA LYS A 89 4.70 13.50 5.49
C LYS A 89 5.57 13.10 6.67
N ASN A 90 6.12 11.90 6.67
CA ASN A 90 7.05 11.45 7.70
C ASN A 90 8.43 12.09 7.52
N ASP A 91 9.09 12.46 8.63
CA ASP A 91 10.44 13.05 8.61
C ASP A 91 11.52 12.02 8.23
N ASP A 92 11.23 10.72 8.37
CA ASP A 92 12.15 9.65 8.03
C ASP A 92 12.14 9.39 6.51
N LEU A 93 13.29 9.61 5.86
CA LEU A 93 13.49 9.41 4.43
C LEU A 93 13.17 7.99 3.95
N TYR A 94 13.27 7.01 4.83
CA TYR A 94 12.93 5.64 4.50
C TYR A 94 11.42 5.45 4.30
N PHE A 95 10.59 6.14 5.09
CA PHE A 95 9.14 6.18 4.87
C PHE A 95 8.80 6.86 3.55
N GLN A 96 9.42 8.01 3.28
CA GLN A 96 9.22 8.74 2.03
C GLN A 96 9.62 7.89 0.82
N TYR A 97 10.79 7.23 0.89
CA TYR A 97 11.24 6.33 -0.17
C TYR A 97 10.26 5.18 -0.42
N SER A 98 9.79 4.53 0.64
CA SER A 98 8.79 3.46 0.56
C SER A 98 7.52 3.91 -0.15
N ALA A 99 7.00 5.10 0.21
CA ALA A 99 5.80 5.68 -0.40
C ALA A 99 5.99 5.95 -1.89
N TYR A 100 7.04 6.71 -2.25
CA TYR A 100 7.29 7.08 -3.64
C TYR A 100 7.61 5.87 -4.51
N SER A 101 8.38 4.90 -4.01
CA SER A 101 8.67 3.66 -4.71
C SER A 101 7.39 2.87 -4.98
N ASN A 102 6.51 2.75 -3.98
CA ASN A 102 5.24 2.06 -4.14
C ASN A 102 4.32 2.78 -5.13
N ALA A 103 4.14 4.10 -5.00
CA ALA A 103 3.33 4.92 -5.91
C ALA A 103 3.86 4.83 -7.36
N LEU A 104 5.17 4.89 -7.55
CA LEU A 104 5.81 4.73 -8.86
C LEU A 104 5.45 3.37 -9.49
N ARG A 105 5.50 2.29 -8.69
CA ARG A 105 5.14 0.94 -9.17
C ARG A 105 3.69 0.89 -9.66
N TYR A 106 2.74 1.48 -8.90
CA TYR A 106 1.33 1.56 -9.31
C TYR A 106 1.14 2.36 -10.60
N CYS A 107 1.79 3.53 -10.71
CA CYS A 107 1.75 4.36 -11.91
C CYS A 107 2.33 3.63 -13.12
N MET A 108 3.47 2.95 -12.97
CA MET A 108 4.10 2.18 -14.03
C MET A 108 3.23 1.01 -14.49
N ASN A 109 2.60 0.29 -13.57
CA ASN A 109 1.67 -0.79 -13.90
C ASN A 109 0.45 -0.25 -14.67
N ASN A 110 -0.13 0.87 -14.24
CA ASN A 110 -1.26 1.52 -14.93
C ASN A 110 -0.88 1.96 -16.35
N ILE A 111 0.32 2.51 -16.54
CA ILE A 111 0.84 2.87 -17.86
C ILE A 111 1.06 1.61 -18.71
N GLY A 112 1.64 0.55 -18.14
CA GLY A 112 1.93 -0.70 -18.83
C GLY A 112 0.68 -1.38 -19.38
N MET A 113 -0.40 -1.37 -18.63
CA MET A 113 -1.69 -1.91 -19.07
C MET A 113 -2.29 -1.13 -20.25
N LYS A 114 -1.97 0.16 -20.39
CA LYS A 114 -2.56 1.05 -21.41
C LYS A 114 -1.65 1.26 -22.62
N ASN A 115 -0.33 1.31 -22.42
CA ASN A 115 0.62 1.66 -23.48
C ASN A 115 2.03 1.14 -23.17
N GLU A 116 2.41 0.06 -23.82
CA GLU A 116 3.71 -0.60 -23.64
C GLU A 116 4.89 0.31 -24.05
N ALA A 117 4.75 1.09 -25.13
CA ALA A 117 5.82 1.99 -25.57
C ALA A 117 6.12 3.09 -24.53
N LYS A 118 5.08 3.66 -23.93
CA LYS A 118 5.23 4.61 -22.82
C LYS A 118 5.82 3.95 -21.59
N PHE A 119 5.39 2.74 -21.26
CA PHE A 119 5.96 1.97 -20.15
C PHE A 119 7.47 1.81 -20.32
N ASN A 120 7.92 1.32 -21.49
CA ASN A 120 9.34 1.11 -21.80
C ASN A 120 10.13 2.43 -21.75
N TYR A 121 9.56 3.52 -22.26
CA TYR A 121 10.18 4.85 -22.22
C TYR A 121 10.40 5.33 -20.79
N PHE A 122 9.40 5.20 -19.89
CA PHE A 122 9.55 5.60 -18.50
C PHE A 122 10.42 4.64 -17.70
N LYS A 123 10.30 3.32 -17.92
CA LYS A 123 11.12 2.30 -17.27
C LYS A 123 12.62 2.56 -17.47
N ALA A 124 13.04 2.98 -18.67
CA ALA A 124 14.42 3.30 -18.97
C ALA A 124 14.98 4.51 -18.17
N LYS A 125 14.10 5.32 -17.57
CA LYS A 125 14.47 6.47 -16.73
C LYS A 125 14.47 6.21 -15.24
N ILE A 126 13.96 5.05 -14.81
CA ILE A 126 13.92 4.69 -13.39
C ILE A 126 15.33 4.32 -12.93
N ASN A 127 15.68 4.79 -11.73
CA ASN A 127 16.96 4.44 -11.11
C ASN A 127 17.09 2.91 -10.99
N PRO A 128 18.21 2.32 -11.40
CA PRO A 128 18.42 0.87 -11.34
C PRO A 128 18.20 0.27 -9.94
N GLY A 129 18.55 0.98 -8.87
CA GLY A 129 18.33 0.52 -7.50
C GLY A 129 16.85 0.36 -7.15
N ILE A 130 15.96 1.19 -7.71
CA ILE A 130 14.51 1.02 -7.55
C ILE A 130 14.03 -0.24 -8.29
N LEU A 131 14.54 -0.48 -9.48
CA LEU A 131 14.21 -1.68 -10.25
C LEU A 131 14.69 -2.96 -9.55
N GLU A 132 15.86 -2.92 -8.90
CA GLU A 132 16.37 -4.04 -8.10
C GLU A 132 15.46 -4.31 -6.88
N ASN A 133 15.00 -3.28 -6.17
CA ASN A 133 14.03 -3.43 -5.08
C ASN A 133 12.70 -4.03 -5.56
N TYR A 134 12.25 -3.68 -6.76
CA TYR A 134 11.05 -4.31 -7.34
C TYR A 134 11.28 -5.78 -7.64
N LYS A 135 12.44 -6.12 -8.21
CA LYS A 135 12.83 -7.49 -8.49
C LYS A 135 12.93 -8.32 -7.21
N GLU A 136 13.57 -7.80 -6.17
CA GLU A 136 13.64 -8.45 -4.85
C GLU A 136 12.23 -8.74 -4.29
N SER A 137 11.33 -7.75 -4.39
CA SER A 137 9.95 -7.91 -3.98
C SER A 137 9.21 -8.98 -4.80
N GLU A 138 9.42 -9.03 -6.11
CA GLU A 138 8.82 -10.04 -6.98
C GLU A 138 9.37 -11.45 -6.68
N GLU A 139 10.68 -11.57 -6.47
CA GLU A 139 11.32 -12.83 -6.11
C GLU A 139 10.84 -13.34 -4.74
N PHE A 140 10.65 -12.42 -3.79
CA PHE A 140 10.06 -12.76 -2.50
C PHE A 140 8.67 -13.37 -2.68
N TRP A 141 7.75 -12.71 -3.38
CA TRP A 141 6.39 -13.20 -3.54
C TRP A 141 6.30 -14.48 -4.37
N LYS A 142 7.16 -14.66 -5.38
CA LYS A 142 7.24 -15.89 -6.19
C LYS A 142 7.55 -17.15 -5.35
N GLN A 143 8.27 -17.01 -4.24
CA GLN A 143 8.56 -18.12 -3.34
C GLN A 143 7.30 -18.67 -2.65
N TYR A 144 6.26 -17.84 -2.55
CA TYR A 144 5.01 -18.15 -1.87
C TYR A 144 3.82 -18.31 -2.84
N ASP A 145 4.03 -18.11 -4.16
CA ASP A 145 3.00 -18.34 -5.21
C ASP A 145 2.70 -19.85 -5.32
N THR A 146 1.73 -20.29 -4.53
CA THR A 146 1.28 -21.69 -4.46
C THR A 146 -0.20 -21.79 -4.86
N PHE A 147 -0.73 -23.02 -4.97
CA PHE A 147 -2.16 -23.22 -5.19
C PHE A 147 -3.02 -22.69 -4.02
N ILE A 148 -2.45 -22.58 -2.81
CA ILE A 148 -3.11 -22.01 -1.62
C ILE A 148 -3.37 -20.52 -1.84
N ASP A 149 -2.40 -19.79 -2.36
CA ASP A 149 -2.51 -18.38 -2.72
C ASP A 149 -3.66 -18.16 -3.71
N LYS A 150 -3.71 -18.92 -4.81
CA LYS A 150 -4.76 -18.82 -5.82
C LYS A 150 -6.16 -19.13 -5.28
N GLY A 151 -6.28 -20.14 -4.45
CA GLY A 151 -7.55 -20.50 -3.80
C GLY A 151 -8.02 -19.42 -2.84
N PHE A 152 -7.09 -18.83 -2.08
CA PHE A 152 -7.40 -17.80 -1.11
C PHE A 152 -7.76 -16.47 -1.80
N HIS A 153 -7.06 -16.07 -2.84
CA HIS A 153 -7.41 -14.89 -3.63
C HIS A 153 -8.80 -14.99 -4.25
N ALA A 154 -9.17 -16.16 -4.78
CA ALA A 154 -10.52 -16.36 -5.31
C ALA A 154 -11.60 -16.24 -4.21
N PHE A 155 -11.36 -16.81 -3.04
CA PHE A 155 -12.24 -16.69 -1.88
C PHE A 155 -12.34 -15.25 -1.39
N TYR A 156 -11.20 -14.55 -1.26
CA TYR A 156 -11.14 -13.18 -0.77
C TYR A 156 -11.79 -12.18 -1.74
N ASP A 157 -11.57 -12.33 -3.05
CA ASP A 157 -12.25 -11.53 -4.06
C ASP A 157 -13.77 -11.68 -3.98
N GLN A 158 -14.25 -12.92 -3.78
CA GLN A 158 -15.68 -13.18 -3.59
C GLN A 158 -16.20 -12.57 -2.28
N PHE A 159 -15.43 -12.65 -1.19
CA PHE A 159 -15.76 -12.04 0.09
C PHE A 159 -15.85 -10.51 0.00
N LEU A 160 -14.90 -9.85 -0.68
CA LEU A 160 -14.92 -8.41 -0.91
C LEU A 160 -16.13 -7.98 -1.74
N LYS A 161 -16.44 -8.71 -2.80
CA LYS A 161 -17.63 -8.45 -3.64
C LYS A 161 -18.94 -8.58 -2.84
N MET A 162 -19.05 -9.59 -1.97
CA MET A 162 -20.22 -9.76 -1.10
C MET A 162 -20.37 -8.63 -0.07
N ASN A 163 -19.26 -8.00 0.35
CA ASN A 163 -19.24 -6.87 1.28
C ASN A 163 -19.24 -5.50 0.57
N GLN A 164 -19.74 -5.43 -0.66
CA GLN A 164 -19.85 -4.20 -1.48
C GLN A 164 -18.53 -3.50 -1.80
N GLN A 165 -17.40 -4.14 -1.57
CA GLN A 165 -16.10 -3.67 -2.04
C GLN A 165 -15.90 -4.16 -3.48
N GLN A 166 -16.47 -3.43 -4.44
CA GLN A 166 -16.42 -3.79 -5.87
C GLN A 166 -15.04 -3.54 -6.51
N ASP A 167 -14.06 -3.14 -5.72
CA ASP A 167 -12.85 -2.49 -6.21
C ASP A 167 -11.75 -3.42 -6.73
N GLY A 168 -11.83 -4.72 -6.67
CA GLY A 168 -10.88 -5.68 -7.27
C GLY A 168 -9.65 -5.07 -7.99
N ILE A 169 -9.49 -5.38 -9.26
CA ILE A 169 -8.43 -4.80 -10.14
C ILE A 169 -8.60 -3.27 -10.33
N GLU A 170 -9.80 -2.72 -10.19
CA GLU A 170 -10.06 -1.28 -10.30
C GLU A 170 -9.45 -0.47 -9.13
N SER A 171 -9.14 -1.09 -8.00
CA SER A 171 -8.48 -0.40 -6.88
C SER A 171 -7.11 0.18 -7.27
N TYR A 172 -6.40 -0.48 -8.20
CA TYR A 172 -5.11 0.01 -8.72
C TYR A 172 -5.26 1.31 -9.50
N SER A 173 -6.27 1.42 -10.37
CA SER A 173 -6.51 2.65 -11.12
C SER A 173 -7.01 3.78 -10.22
N LYS A 174 -7.89 3.49 -9.25
CA LYS A 174 -8.41 4.49 -8.31
C LYS A 174 -7.32 5.12 -7.45
N PHE A 175 -6.36 4.32 -6.96
CA PHE A 175 -5.22 4.88 -6.22
C PHE A 175 -4.39 5.84 -7.11
N VAL A 176 -4.12 5.46 -8.35
CA VAL A 176 -3.40 6.34 -9.30
C VAL A 176 -4.20 7.62 -9.59
N ASP A 177 -5.52 7.53 -9.73
CA ASP A 177 -6.39 8.69 -9.94
C ASP A 177 -6.37 9.64 -8.71
N LEU A 178 -6.36 9.10 -7.49
CA LEU A 178 -6.19 9.90 -6.27
C LEU A 178 -4.84 10.63 -6.24
N LEU A 179 -3.75 9.96 -6.62
CA LEU A 179 -2.42 10.58 -6.74
C LEU A 179 -2.41 11.71 -7.77
N VAL A 180 -2.96 11.46 -8.96
CA VAL A 180 -3.02 12.47 -10.05
C VAL A 180 -3.81 13.68 -9.59
N ASN A 181 -4.98 13.47 -8.98
CA ASN A 181 -5.83 14.56 -8.49
C ASN A 181 -5.15 15.38 -7.38
N TYR A 182 -4.43 14.71 -6.49
CA TYR A 182 -3.70 15.39 -5.41
C TYR A 182 -2.59 16.29 -5.94
N TYR A 183 -1.77 15.77 -6.87
CA TYR A 183 -0.64 16.53 -7.40
C TYR A 183 -1.05 17.58 -8.44
N SER A 184 -2.12 17.37 -9.22
CA SER A 184 -2.61 18.40 -10.14
C SER A 184 -3.11 19.63 -9.39
N LYS A 185 -3.84 19.46 -8.28
CA LYS A 185 -4.28 20.60 -7.44
C LYS A 185 -3.11 21.31 -6.75
N SER A 186 -2.03 20.59 -6.42
CA SER A 186 -0.83 21.17 -5.79
C SER A 186 0.04 21.98 -6.77
N SER A 187 -0.11 21.75 -8.07
CA SER A 187 0.62 22.49 -9.12
C SER A 187 -0.12 23.75 -9.60
N GLU A 188 -1.35 23.98 -9.14
CA GLU A 188 -2.15 25.17 -9.44
C GLU A 188 -2.04 26.26 -8.35
N LEU A 189 -1.27 26.00 -7.27
CA LEU A 189 -0.96 26.93 -6.16
C LEU A 189 0.49 27.41 -6.25
#